data_bdb7ecc1110736178b5f034bec23549a
#
_entry.id   bdb7ecc1110736178b5f034bec23549a
#
_cell.length_a   1.000
_cell.length_b   1.000
_cell.length_c   1.000
_cell.angle_alpha   90.00
_cell.angle_beta   90.00
_cell.angle_gamma   90.00
#
_symmetry.space_group_name_H-M   'P 1'
#
loop_
_entity.id
_entity.type
_entity.pdbx_description
1 polymer ?
#
loop_
_entity_poly.entity_id
_entity_poly.type
_entity_poly.pdbx_seq_one_letter_code
_entity_poly.pdbx_strand_id
1 'polypeptide(L)'
;GISETVCDPSGVEQLEVLTVDEPTISMTFQVNDSPFAGVKDRSGGKFLTSRQLRDRLTRETQHNVALKVEDTDDADKFKVSGRGELHLSILIETMRREGYELAVSRPEVIIKEIDGQMMEPIESLVVDLEEQYQGGVMARLGERKALLQNMEPDGKGRVRLDFMIPARGLIGFQTEFRTITAGTGLLFHVFDHYGPKADGAIGQRQNGVLISNGTGPSPAYAQIAMQERGRLFLDPGEEIYEGQIVGIHAKDNDLTVNALRGKQL
;
A
#
# COMPACT_ATOMS: atom_id res chain seq x y z
N GLY A 1 -8.12 7.01 26.63
CA GLY A 1 -7.72 6.26 25.43
C GLY A 1 -6.77 5.11 25.76
N ILE A 2 -6.21 4.44 24.77
CA ILE A 2 -5.20 3.39 24.98
C ILE A 2 -3.96 4.04 25.61
N SER A 3 -3.33 3.38 26.59
CA SER A 3 -2.19 3.88 27.38
C SER A 3 -2.50 5.05 28.32
N GLU A 4 -3.77 5.34 28.58
CA GLU A 4 -4.17 6.26 29.64
C GLU A 4 -4.45 5.51 30.93
N THR A 5 -4.00 6.06 32.06
CA THR A 5 -4.26 5.50 33.39
C THR A 5 -5.49 6.17 33.99
N VAL A 6 -6.48 5.39 34.40
CA VAL A 6 -7.61 5.86 35.19
C VAL A 6 -7.28 5.59 36.65
N CYS A 7 -7.19 6.65 37.46
CA CYS A 7 -6.86 6.56 38.89
C CYS A 7 -7.78 7.43 39.72
N ASP A 8 -7.74 7.21 41.03
CA ASP A 8 -8.43 8.06 42.01
C ASP A 8 -7.80 9.47 42.03
N PRO A 9 -8.61 10.55 42.00
CA PRO A 9 -8.08 11.93 42.06
C PRO A 9 -7.24 12.24 43.30
N SER A 10 -7.43 11.50 44.39
CA SER A 10 -6.67 11.68 45.63
C SER A 10 -5.30 10.99 45.66
N GLY A 11 -5.04 10.11 44.69
CA GLY A 11 -3.77 9.37 44.57
C GLY A 11 -3.47 9.08 43.11
N VAL A 12 -2.78 10.00 42.42
CA VAL A 12 -2.42 9.83 41.00
C VAL A 12 -1.19 8.94 40.91
N GLU A 13 -1.39 7.68 40.57
CA GLU A 13 -0.33 6.72 40.25
C GLU A 13 -0.40 6.33 38.78
N GLN A 14 0.55 6.82 38.01
CA GLN A 14 0.60 6.55 36.56
C GLN A 14 1.25 5.19 36.31
N LEU A 15 0.54 4.29 35.60
CA LEU A 15 1.11 3.05 35.11
C LEU A 15 2.07 3.33 33.93
N GLU A 16 2.99 2.39 33.69
CA GLU A 16 3.87 2.47 32.52
C GLU A 16 3.06 2.57 31.21
N VAL A 17 3.43 3.54 30.39
CA VAL A 17 2.81 3.72 29.07
C VAL A 17 3.22 2.58 28.16
N LEU A 18 2.25 1.93 27.51
CA LEU A 18 2.53 0.93 26.49
C LEU A 18 3.26 1.58 25.31
N THR A 19 4.48 1.15 25.09
CA THR A 19 5.24 1.57 23.90
C THR A 19 4.78 0.74 22.71
N VAL A 20 4.45 1.41 21.62
CA VAL A 20 4.11 0.79 20.33
C VAL A 20 5.19 1.20 19.33
N ASP A 21 5.60 0.27 18.48
CA ASP A 21 6.56 0.56 17.42
C ASP A 21 6.13 1.78 16.60
N GLU A 22 7.10 2.65 16.33
CA GLU A 22 6.88 3.83 15.53
C GLU A 22 6.42 3.46 14.10
N PRO A 23 5.59 4.30 13.48
CA PRO A 23 5.22 4.12 12.09
C PRO A 23 6.46 4.09 11.17
N THR A 24 6.48 3.18 10.21
CA THR A 24 7.57 3.02 9.25
C THR A 24 7.20 3.44 7.84
N ILE A 25 5.90 3.49 7.53
CA ILE A 25 5.35 3.85 6.22
C ILE A 25 4.37 5.00 6.37
N SER A 26 4.36 5.92 5.42
CA SER A 26 3.39 7.00 5.32
C SER A 26 2.73 7.06 3.94
N MET A 27 1.51 7.57 3.91
CA MET A 27 0.75 7.89 2.69
C MET A 27 0.08 9.25 2.88
N THR A 28 -0.12 9.98 1.79
CA THR A 28 -0.98 11.15 1.79
C THR A 28 -2.41 10.73 1.51
N PHE A 29 -3.34 11.14 2.38
CA PHE A 29 -4.78 11.00 2.20
C PHE A 29 -5.34 12.36 1.82
N GLN A 30 -6.16 12.41 0.78
CA GLN A 30 -6.82 13.63 0.33
C GLN A 30 -8.25 13.35 -0.11
N VAL A 31 -9.04 14.40 -0.27
CA VAL A 31 -10.38 14.28 -0.84
C VAL A 31 -10.30 13.80 -2.29
N ASN A 32 -11.34 13.10 -2.74
CA ASN A 32 -11.47 12.70 -4.14
C ASN A 32 -11.77 13.95 -4.99
N ASP A 33 -10.87 14.31 -5.89
CA ASP A 33 -10.97 15.42 -6.85
C ASP A 33 -11.18 14.95 -8.29
N SER A 34 -11.46 13.64 -8.48
CA SER A 34 -11.72 13.07 -9.80
C SER A 34 -13.04 13.58 -10.39
N PRO A 35 -13.22 13.51 -11.72
CA PRO A 35 -14.47 13.90 -12.39
C PRO A 35 -15.73 13.19 -11.88
N PHE A 36 -15.58 12.07 -11.17
CA PHE A 36 -16.69 11.30 -10.60
C PHE A 36 -16.92 11.54 -9.11
N ALA A 37 -16.19 12.47 -8.50
CA ALA A 37 -16.36 12.79 -7.09
C ALA A 37 -17.82 13.23 -6.80
N GLY A 38 -18.44 12.60 -5.79
CA GLY A 38 -19.82 12.90 -5.36
C GLY A 38 -20.94 12.42 -6.29
N VAL A 39 -20.62 11.69 -7.35
CA VAL A 39 -21.62 11.15 -8.28
C VAL A 39 -22.22 9.87 -7.68
N LYS A 40 -23.49 9.93 -7.23
CA LYS A 40 -24.18 8.87 -6.48
C LYS A 40 -24.09 7.47 -7.10
N ASP A 41 -24.14 7.40 -8.43
CA ASP A 41 -24.20 6.12 -9.14
C ASP A 41 -22.80 5.55 -9.46
N ARG A 42 -21.72 6.25 -9.05
CA ARG A 42 -20.35 5.89 -9.44
C ARG A 42 -19.38 5.75 -8.28
N SER A 43 -19.35 6.71 -7.38
CA SER A 43 -18.52 6.64 -6.17
C SER A 43 -19.32 6.30 -4.93
N GLY A 44 -20.59 6.68 -4.88
CA GLY A 44 -21.53 6.34 -3.81
C GLY A 44 -21.19 6.92 -2.43
N GLY A 45 -20.15 7.75 -2.36
CA GLY A 45 -19.66 8.29 -1.10
C GLY A 45 -20.59 9.33 -0.49
N LYS A 46 -20.68 9.31 0.84
CA LYS A 46 -21.46 10.26 1.64
C LYS A 46 -20.61 11.39 2.17
N PHE A 47 -19.30 11.14 2.34
CA PHE A 47 -18.35 12.03 2.99
C PHE A 47 -17.29 12.45 1.97
N LEU A 48 -17.37 13.73 1.54
CA LEU A 48 -16.63 14.24 0.39
C LEU A 48 -15.71 15.41 0.76
N THR A 49 -15.73 15.89 2.02
CA THR A 49 -15.01 17.10 2.42
C THR A 49 -13.75 16.77 3.23
N SER A 50 -12.72 17.63 3.11
CA SER A 50 -11.48 17.52 3.88
C SER A 50 -11.72 17.54 5.39
N ARG A 51 -12.70 18.36 5.86
CA ARG A 51 -13.08 18.39 7.28
C ARG A 51 -13.61 17.03 7.76
N GLN A 52 -14.51 16.40 7.00
CA GLN A 52 -15.03 15.06 7.34
C GLN A 52 -13.92 14.01 7.35
N LEU A 53 -13.01 14.08 6.38
CA LEU A 53 -11.84 13.20 6.30
C LEU A 53 -10.94 13.38 7.52
N ARG A 54 -10.60 14.63 7.88
CA ARG A 54 -9.81 14.96 9.06
C ARG A 54 -10.44 14.45 10.35
N ASP A 55 -11.74 14.74 10.57
CA ASP A 55 -12.48 14.31 11.76
C ASP A 55 -12.47 12.79 11.90
N ARG A 56 -12.58 12.06 10.79
CA ARG A 56 -12.54 10.60 10.78
C ARG A 56 -11.14 10.06 11.12
N LEU A 57 -10.10 10.63 10.52
CA LEU A 57 -8.70 10.26 10.79
C LEU A 57 -8.33 10.55 12.24
N THR A 58 -8.74 11.70 12.78
CA THR A 58 -8.51 12.06 14.19
C THR A 58 -9.21 11.08 15.14
N ARG A 59 -10.43 10.64 14.84
CA ARG A 59 -11.10 9.61 15.64
C ARG A 59 -10.36 8.28 15.58
N GLU A 60 -9.81 7.90 14.44
CA GLU A 60 -9.03 6.67 14.32
C GLU A 60 -7.81 6.66 15.25
N THR A 61 -7.10 7.77 15.37
CA THR A 61 -5.91 7.86 16.25
C THR A 61 -6.22 7.65 17.73
N GLN A 62 -7.48 7.83 18.15
CA GLN A 62 -7.88 7.60 19.54
C GLN A 62 -7.92 6.11 19.92
N HIS A 63 -8.09 5.23 18.93
CA HIS A 63 -8.20 3.79 19.11
C HIS A 63 -7.04 3.01 18.49
N ASN A 64 -6.31 3.64 17.59
CA ASN A 64 -5.21 3.04 16.84
C ASN A 64 -3.90 3.78 17.15
N VAL A 65 -3.24 3.36 18.23
CA VAL A 65 -2.01 4.00 18.73
C VAL A 65 -0.82 3.91 17.78
N ALA A 66 -0.87 2.98 16.82
CA ALA A 66 0.17 2.82 15.81
C ALA A 66 -0.06 3.70 14.57
N LEU A 67 -1.15 4.47 14.56
CA LEU A 67 -1.46 5.41 13.49
C LEU A 67 -1.10 6.83 13.91
N LYS A 68 -0.38 7.54 13.04
CA LYS A 68 -0.09 8.96 13.21
C LYS A 68 -0.71 9.74 12.05
N VAL A 69 -1.40 10.83 12.36
CA VAL A 69 -2.00 11.73 11.38
C VAL A 69 -1.42 13.12 11.58
N GLU A 70 -0.90 13.70 10.51
CA GLU A 70 -0.27 15.02 10.51
C GLU A 70 -0.91 15.87 9.40
N ASP A 71 -1.19 17.13 9.72
CA ASP A 71 -1.59 18.11 8.70
C ASP A 71 -0.40 18.37 7.76
N THR A 72 -0.70 18.72 6.52
CA THR A 72 0.30 19.15 5.53
C THR A 72 0.12 20.65 5.25
N ASP A 73 0.99 21.24 4.43
CA ASP A 73 0.85 22.63 3.97
C ASP A 73 -0.43 22.83 3.13
N ASP A 74 -1.02 21.75 2.63
CA ASP A 74 -2.28 21.75 1.90
C ASP A 74 -3.41 21.28 2.83
N ALA A 75 -4.40 22.17 3.06
CA ALA A 75 -5.52 21.92 3.96
C ALA A 75 -6.41 20.71 3.57
N ASP A 76 -6.32 20.24 2.33
CA ASP A 76 -7.08 19.12 1.81
C ASP A 76 -6.29 17.78 1.83
N LYS A 77 -5.06 17.82 2.34
CA LYS A 77 -4.15 16.67 2.40
C LYS A 77 -3.66 16.39 3.81
N PHE A 78 -3.65 15.12 4.18
CA PHE A 78 -3.20 14.63 5.48
C PHE A 78 -2.14 13.56 5.29
N LYS A 79 -1.03 13.68 6.02
CA LYS A 79 -0.03 12.63 6.06
C LYS A 79 -0.44 11.60 7.11
N VAL A 80 -0.67 10.37 6.67
CA VAL A 80 -1.08 9.26 7.51
C VAL A 80 0.03 8.23 7.55
N SER A 81 0.55 7.96 8.73
CA SER A 81 1.67 7.07 8.95
C SER A 81 1.23 5.84 9.75
N GLY A 82 1.69 4.66 9.36
CA GLY A 82 1.34 3.38 9.97
C GLY A 82 2.49 2.39 9.99
N ARG A 83 2.29 1.24 10.64
CA ARG A 83 3.31 0.20 10.79
C ARG A 83 3.64 -0.57 9.51
N GLY A 84 2.80 -0.46 8.48
CA GLY A 84 3.00 -1.18 7.23
C GLY A 84 1.87 -0.96 6.23
N GLU A 85 2.07 -1.47 5.02
CA GLU A 85 1.14 -1.35 3.90
C GLU A 85 -0.25 -1.93 4.23
N LEU A 86 -0.30 -3.10 4.84
CA LEU A 86 -1.56 -3.75 5.22
C LEU A 86 -2.34 -2.91 6.24
N HIS A 87 -1.67 -2.31 7.22
CA HIS A 87 -2.29 -1.47 8.23
C HIS A 87 -3.04 -0.28 7.58
N LEU A 88 -2.37 0.43 6.67
CA LEU A 88 -2.98 1.56 5.96
C LEU A 88 -4.06 1.10 4.97
N SER A 89 -3.87 -0.05 4.31
CA SER A 89 -4.88 -0.61 3.39
C SER A 89 -6.18 -0.99 4.09
N ILE A 90 -6.11 -1.53 5.30
CA ILE A 90 -7.29 -1.84 6.12
C ILE A 90 -8.03 -0.54 6.49
N LEU A 91 -7.30 0.51 6.87
CA LEU A 91 -7.91 1.81 7.16
C LEU A 91 -8.64 2.37 5.94
N ILE A 92 -7.98 2.38 4.77
CA ILE A 92 -8.56 2.85 3.51
C ILE A 92 -9.85 2.08 3.19
N GLU A 93 -9.82 0.75 3.27
CA GLU A 93 -10.98 -0.09 2.97
C GLU A 93 -12.12 0.11 3.98
N THR A 94 -11.80 0.28 5.25
CA THR A 94 -12.79 0.59 6.30
C THR A 94 -13.47 1.92 6.01
N MET A 95 -12.71 2.96 5.71
CA MET A 95 -13.23 4.29 5.38
C MET A 95 -14.09 4.25 4.10
N ARG A 96 -13.65 3.50 3.08
CA ARG A 96 -14.44 3.29 1.86
C ARG A 96 -15.80 2.68 2.17
N ARG A 97 -15.85 1.65 3.01
CA ARG A 97 -17.12 0.99 3.44
C ARG A 97 -18.00 1.90 4.27
N GLU A 98 -17.43 2.81 5.05
CA GLU A 98 -18.16 3.84 5.78
C GLU A 98 -18.77 4.91 4.86
N GLY A 99 -18.34 4.96 3.59
CA GLY A 99 -18.82 5.91 2.58
C GLY A 99 -17.95 7.16 2.42
N TYR A 100 -16.68 7.10 2.81
CA TYR A 100 -15.73 8.15 2.50
C TYR A 100 -15.19 7.98 1.08
N GLU A 101 -15.16 9.07 0.33
CA GLU A 101 -14.42 9.16 -0.92
C GLU A 101 -13.08 9.83 -0.64
N LEU A 102 -12.01 9.14 -0.96
CA LEU A 102 -10.66 9.65 -0.75
C LEU A 102 -9.74 9.20 -1.87
N ALA A 103 -8.72 10.00 -2.14
CA ALA A 103 -7.57 9.63 -2.94
C ALA A 103 -6.37 9.43 -2.01
N VAL A 104 -5.48 8.54 -2.38
CA VAL A 104 -4.28 8.23 -1.60
C VAL A 104 -3.04 8.24 -2.48
N SER A 105 -1.92 8.69 -1.91
CA SER A 105 -0.61 8.60 -2.58
C SER A 105 -0.07 7.15 -2.57
N ARG A 106 1.04 6.95 -3.25
CA ARG A 106 1.84 5.74 -3.04
C ARG A 106 2.36 5.71 -1.59
N PRO A 107 2.51 4.51 -0.99
CA PRO A 107 3.20 4.39 0.29
C PRO A 107 4.68 4.73 0.14
N GLU A 108 5.20 5.46 1.10
CA GLU A 108 6.60 5.85 1.21
C GLU A 108 7.12 5.47 2.59
N VAL A 109 8.35 4.97 2.67
CA VAL A 109 8.98 4.70 3.96
C VAL A 109 9.41 6.01 4.62
N ILE A 110 9.33 6.04 5.95
CA ILE A 110 9.73 7.21 6.73
C ILE A 110 11.25 7.17 6.90
N ILE A 111 11.94 8.08 6.21
CA ILE A 111 13.38 8.28 6.34
C ILE A 111 13.65 9.23 7.50
N LYS A 112 14.63 8.90 8.34
CA LYS A 112 15.09 9.75 9.45
C LYS A 112 16.54 10.16 9.23
N GLU A 113 16.89 11.35 9.68
CA GLU A 113 18.28 11.75 9.82
C GLU A 113 18.73 11.51 11.25
N ILE A 114 19.71 10.63 11.44
CA ILE A 114 20.28 10.27 12.74
C ILE A 114 21.78 10.49 12.64
N ASP A 115 22.32 11.34 13.51
CA ASP A 115 23.75 11.70 13.53
C ASP A 115 24.32 12.17 12.17
N GLY A 116 23.50 12.91 11.41
CA GLY A 116 23.86 13.42 10.08
C GLY A 116 23.82 12.37 8.95
N GLN A 117 23.33 11.18 9.22
CA GLN A 117 23.17 10.11 8.25
C GLN A 117 21.69 9.82 7.98
N MET A 118 21.34 9.64 6.70
CA MET A 118 19.99 9.24 6.31
C MET A 118 19.79 7.77 6.63
N MET A 119 18.79 7.48 7.47
CA MET A 119 18.45 6.15 7.95
C MET A 119 17.07 5.74 7.44
N GLU A 120 16.91 4.48 7.08
CA GLU A 120 15.64 3.90 6.68
C GLU A 120 15.24 2.73 7.60
N PRO A 121 13.93 2.43 7.70
CA PRO A 121 13.47 1.30 8.50
C PRO A 121 13.90 -0.01 7.86
N ILE A 122 14.51 -0.88 8.65
CA ILE A 122 14.89 -2.25 8.31
C ILE A 122 13.93 -3.19 9.01
N GLU A 123 13.46 -4.19 8.28
CA GLU A 123 12.54 -5.19 8.79
C GLU A 123 13.19 -6.58 8.80
N SER A 124 12.85 -7.36 9.82
CA SER A 124 13.09 -8.79 9.85
C SER A 124 11.99 -9.46 9.05
N LEU A 125 12.37 -10.17 8.00
CA LEU A 125 11.48 -10.89 7.10
C LEU A 125 11.72 -12.39 7.24
N VAL A 126 10.65 -13.13 7.49
CA VAL A 126 10.66 -14.59 7.51
C VAL A 126 9.76 -15.09 6.38
N VAL A 127 10.29 -15.95 5.53
CA VAL A 127 9.51 -16.65 4.50
C VAL A 127 9.64 -18.16 4.68
N ASP A 128 8.50 -18.85 4.59
CA ASP A 128 8.41 -20.31 4.59
C ASP A 128 7.78 -20.74 3.27
N LEU A 129 8.48 -21.56 2.51
CA LEU A 129 8.10 -21.91 1.14
C LEU A 129 8.61 -23.29 0.73
N GLU A 130 8.05 -23.83 -0.34
CA GLU A 130 8.55 -25.06 -0.95
C GLU A 130 9.92 -24.82 -1.59
N GLU A 131 10.86 -25.80 -1.45
CA GLU A 131 12.24 -25.68 -1.93
C GLU A 131 12.33 -25.33 -3.43
N GLN A 132 11.38 -25.80 -4.25
CA GLN A 132 11.34 -25.50 -5.68
C GLN A 132 11.24 -24.00 -6.00
N TYR A 133 10.67 -23.18 -5.11
CA TYR A 133 10.52 -21.72 -5.29
C TYR A 133 11.65 -20.92 -4.66
N GLN A 134 12.54 -21.56 -3.89
CA GLN A 134 13.60 -20.88 -3.14
C GLN A 134 14.45 -19.98 -4.03
N GLY A 135 14.96 -20.48 -5.15
CA GLY A 135 15.83 -19.74 -6.05
C GLY A 135 15.17 -18.47 -6.60
N GLY A 136 13.90 -18.57 -7.02
CA GLY A 136 13.14 -17.42 -7.53
C GLY A 136 12.90 -16.36 -6.46
N VAL A 137 12.51 -16.77 -5.25
CA VAL A 137 12.26 -15.84 -4.14
C VAL A 137 13.57 -15.16 -3.69
N MET A 138 14.65 -15.92 -3.54
CA MET A 138 15.96 -15.36 -3.16
C MET A 138 16.48 -14.33 -4.19
N ALA A 139 16.34 -14.61 -5.48
CA ALA A 139 16.74 -13.68 -6.55
C ALA A 139 15.96 -12.36 -6.44
N ARG A 140 14.64 -12.43 -6.26
CA ARG A 140 13.79 -11.24 -6.14
C ARG A 140 14.02 -10.46 -4.85
N LEU A 141 14.27 -11.14 -3.75
CA LEU A 141 14.63 -10.48 -2.49
C LEU A 141 16.02 -9.81 -2.58
N GLY A 142 16.99 -10.42 -3.28
CA GLY A 142 18.29 -9.83 -3.54
C GLY A 142 18.19 -8.51 -4.34
N GLU A 143 17.36 -8.45 -5.38
CA GLU A 143 17.08 -7.21 -6.14
C GLU A 143 16.49 -6.12 -5.24
N ARG A 144 15.76 -6.51 -4.18
CA ARG A 144 15.14 -5.64 -3.18
C ARG A 144 16.05 -5.34 -1.97
N LYS A 145 17.34 -5.65 -2.08
CA LYS A 145 18.37 -5.41 -1.06
C LYS A 145 18.16 -6.19 0.24
N ALA A 146 17.48 -7.34 0.18
CA ALA A 146 17.39 -8.23 1.32
C ALA A 146 18.72 -8.96 1.55
N LEU A 147 19.10 -9.08 2.82
CA LEU A 147 20.29 -9.79 3.27
C LEU A 147 19.86 -11.06 3.99
N LEU A 148 20.20 -12.23 3.44
CA LEU A 148 19.92 -13.52 4.05
C LEU A 148 20.67 -13.65 5.38
N GLN A 149 19.96 -13.98 6.45
CA GLN A 149 20.52 -14.22 7.78
C GLN A 149 20.60 -15.70 8.11
N ASN A 150 19.55 -16.46 7.75
CA ASN A 150 19.46 -17.87 8.07
C ASN A 150 18.65 -18.63 7.02
N MET A 151 18.91 -19.94 6.90
CA MET A 151 18.20 -20.86 6.01
C MET A 151 18.09 -22.23 6.69
N GLU A 152 16.86 -22.66 6.92
CA GLU A 152 16.55 -23.91 7.59
C GLU A 152 15.61 -24.79 6.73
N PRO A 153 16.13 -25.79 6.01
CA PRO A 153 15.29 -26.79 5.35
C PRO A 153 14.66 -27.73 6.38
N ASP A 154 13.40 -28.08 6.19
CA ASP A 154 12.66 -29.02 7.07
C ASP A 154 12.93 -30.49 6.74
N GLY A 155 13.67 -30.77 5.66
CA GLY A 155 13.92 -32.11 5.17
C GLY A 155 12.69 -32.83 4.56
N LYS A 156 11.57 -32.09 4.38
CA LYS A 156 10.31 -32.60 3.80
C LYS A 156 9.87 -31.81 2.57
N GLY A 157 10.76 -30.98 2.02
CA GLY A 157 10.53 -30.22 0.81
C GLY A 157 10.12 -28.76 1.05
N ARG A 158 10.20 -28.26 2.29
CA ARG A 158 10.04 -26.86 2.62
C ARG A 158 11.32 -26.27 3.22
N VAL A 159 11.46 -24.97 3.07
CA VAL A 159 12.58 -24.20 3.62
C VAL A 159 12.07 -22.92 4.25
N ARG A 160 12.60 -22.60 5.41
CA ARG A 160 12.46 -21.32 6.07
C ARG A 160 13.68 -20.46 5.79
N LEU A 161 13.46 -19.22 5.37
CA LEU A 161 14.50 -18.24 5.10
C LEU A 161 14.24 -17.00 5.94
N ASP A 162 15.25 -16.54 6.68
CA ASP A 162 15.20 -15.32 7.48
C ASP A 162 16.07 -14.26 6.82
N PHE A 163 15.54 -13.05 6.63
CA PHE A 163 16.22 -11.92 5.98
C PHE A 163 16.12 -10.65 6.81
N MET A 164 17.09 -9.76 6.64
CA MET A 164 16.96 -8.34 6.94
C MET A 164 16.74 -7.59 5.63
N ILE A 165 15.72 -6.76 5.56
CA ILE A 165 15.34 -6.05 4.34
C ILE A 165 14.91 -4.62 4.63
N PRO A 166 15.30 -3.62 3.81
CA PRO A 166 14.70 -2.29 3.88
C PRO A 166 13.17 -2.37 3.69
N ALA A 167 12.40 -1.70 4.56
CA ALA A 167 10.93 -1.74 4.50
C ALA A 167 10.39 -1.35 3.11
N ARG A 168 11.06 -0.42 2.39
CA ARG A 168 10.70 -0.08 1.00
C ARG A 168 10.84 -1.25 0.02
N GLY A 169 11.67 -2.24 0.34
CA GLY A 169 11.82 -3.46 -0.44
C GLY A 169 10.62 -4.40 -0.33
N LEU A 170 9.81 -4.26 0.73
CA LEU A 170 8.60 -5.07 0.94
C LEU A 170 7.36 -4.48 0.27
N ILE A 171 7.36 -3.18 -0.06
CA ILE A 171 6.22 -2.53 -0.73
C ILE A 171 5.90 -3.27 -2.04
N GLY A 172 4.67 -3.79 -2.13
CA GLY A 172 4.19 -4.56 -3.27
C GLY A 172 4.78 -5.98 -3.43
N PHE A 173 5.73 -6.40 -2.58
CA PHE A 173 6.37 -7.72 -2.69
C PHE A 173 5.43 -8.88 -2.35
N GLN A 174 4.48 -8.68 -1.47
CA GLN A 174 3.57 -9.76 -1.06
C GLN A 174 2.79 -10.37 -2.24
N THR A 175 2.35 -9.54 -3.18
CA THR A 175 1.64 -10.03 -4.39
C THR A 175 2.57 -10.80 -5.30
N GLU A 176 3.80 -10.31 -5.48
CA GLU A 176 4.83 -10.98 -6.27
C GLU A 176 5.24 -12.32 -5.65
N PHE A 177 5.48 -12.34 -4.34
CA PHE A 177 5.80 -13.54 -3.57
C PHE A 177 4.71 -14.61 -3.71
N ARG A 178 3.44 -14.21 -3.57
CA ARG A 178 2.30 -15.13 -3.77
C ARG A 178 2.28 -15.74 -5.17
N THR A 179 2.62 -14.95 -6.19
CA THR A 179 2.69 -15.43 -7.57
C THR A 179 3.85 -16.41 -7.77
N ILE A 180 5.05 -16.08 -7.27
CA ILE A 180 6.23 -16.94 -7.37
C ILE A 180 6.01 -18.29 -6.69
N THR A 181 5.37 -18.28 -5.50
CA THR A 181 5.14 -19.47 -4.68
C THR A 181 3.83 -20.19 -5.00
N ALA A 182 3.16 -19.84 -6.10
CA ALA A 182 1.83 -20.36 -6.45
C ALA A 182 0.81 -20.31 -5.29
N GLY A 183 0.95 -19.33 -4.39
CA GLY A 183 0.08 -19.14 -3.23
C GLY A 183 0.39 -20.02 -2.01
N THR A 184 1.37 -20.91 -2.06
CA THR A 184 1.69 -21.86 -0.98
C THR A 184 2.69 -21.30 0.04
N GLY A 185 3.38 -20.20 -0.28
CA GLY A 185 4.36 -19.56 0.58
C GLY A 185 3.72 -18.75 1.69
N LEU A 186 4.37 -18.69 2.85
CA LEU A 186 4.03 -17.85 3.98
C LEU A 186 5.08 -16.76 4.12
N LEU A 187 4.64 -15.54 4.40
CA LEU A 187 5.50 -14.37 4.53
C LEU A 187 5.10 -13.60 5.77
N PHE A 188 6.07 -13.35 6.65
CA PHE A 188 5.93 -12.56 7.87
C PHE A 188 7.04 -11.53 7.95
N HIS A 189 6.73 -10.33 8.35
CA HIS A 189 7.72 -9.30 8.56
C HIS A 189 7.36 -8.41 9.74
N VAL A 190 8.38 -7.86 10.38
CA VAL A 190 8.25 -6.95 11.53
C VAL A 190 9.38 -5.94 11.50
N PHE A 191 9.11 -4.70 11.94
CA PHE A 191 10.13 -3.68 12.13
C PHE A 191 11.20 -4.18 13.10
N ASP A 192 12.47 -3.96 12.77
CA ASP A 192 13.62 -4.32 13.61
C ASP A 192 14.35 -3.06 14.10
N HIS A 193 14.91 -2.28 13.18
CA HIS A 193 15.67 -1.07 13.52
C HIS A 193 15.72 -0.08 12.36
N TYR A 194 16.27 1.12 12.62
CA TYR A 194 16.68 2.06 11.58
C TYR A 194 18.13 1.80 11.20
N GLY A 195 18.39 1.46 9.94
CA GLY A 195 19.72 1.25 9.37
C GLY A 195 20.06 2.29 8.31
N PRO A 196 21.35 2.39 7.89
CA PRO A 196 21.75 3.29 6.82
C PRO A 196 20.94 3.07 5.54
N LYS A 197 20.44 4.16 4.97
CA LYS A 197 19.67 4.10 3.73
C LYS A 197 20.51 3.51 2.60
N ALA A 198 20.08 2.39 2.03
CA ALA A 198 20.75 1.76 0.90
C ALA A 198 20.59 2.62 -0.37
N ASP A 199 21.62 2.65 -1.19
CA ASP A 199 21.61 3.37 -2.46
C ASP A 199 20.71 2.71 -3.51
N GLY A 200 20.14 3.55 -4.36
CA GLY A 200 19.33 3.15 -5.50
C GLY A 200 17.85 2.99 -5.18
N ALA A 201 17.07 2.87 -6.25
CA ALA A 201 15.65 2.62 -6.18
C ALA A 201 15.40 1.13 -5.89
N ILE A 202 14.48 0.85 -4.96
CA ILE A 202 14.10 -0.52 -4.60
C ILE A 202 12.58 -0.65 -4.79
N GLY A 203 12.14 -1.78 -5.35
CA GLY A 203 10.72 -2.11 -5.40
C GLY A 203 9.89 -1.19 -6.28
N GLN A 204 10.49 -0.55 -7.30
CA GLN A 204 9.71 0.25 -8.25
C GLN A 204 8.76 -0.65 -9.04
N ARG A 205 7.59 -0.08 -9.38
CA ARG A 205 6.62 -0.72 -10.27
C ARG A 205 7.30 -1.05 -11.60
N GLN A 206 7.31 -2.32 -11.97
CA GLN A 206 7.93 -2.79 -13.22
C GLN A 206 7.03 -2.54 -14.44
N ASN A 207 5.71 -2.47 -14.24
CA ASN A 207 4.74 -2.33 -15.29
C ASN A 207 4.14 -0.92 -15.35
N GLY A 208 3.91 -0.41 -16.56
CA GLY A 208 3.15 0.80 -16.79
C GLY A 208 1.66 0.64 -16.50
N VAL A 209 0.87 1.66 -16.83
CA VAL A 209 -0.59 1.64 -16.75
C VAL A 209 -1.23 1.88 -18.10
N LEU A 210 -2.47 1.42 -18.24
CA LEU A 210 -3.35 1.74 -19.35
C LEU A 210 -4.20 2.96 -18.95
N ILE A 211 -4.18 4.02 -19.75
CA ILE A 211 -4.85 5.30 -19.49
C ILE A 211 -5.91 5.53 -20.55
N SER A 212 -7.15 5.83 -20.16
CA SER A 212 -8.21 6.15 -21.10
C SER A 212 -7.95 7.48 -21.82
N ASN A 213 -8.19 7.52 -23.14
CA ASN A 213 -8.13 8.73 -23.94
C ASN A 213 -9.47 9.45 -24.12
N GLY A 214 -10.51 9.04 -23.39
CA GLY A 214 -11.83 9.65 -23.52
C GLY A 214 -12.76 9.32 -22.37
N THR A 215 -13.92 9.97 -22.37
CA THR A 215 -14.97 9.86 -21.35
C THR A 215 -16.23 9.21 -21.91
N GLY A 216 -16.77 8.22 -21.21
CA GLY A 216 -18.00 7.49 -21.57
C GLY A 216 -18.01 6.03 -21.13
N PRO A 217 -19.03 5.24 -21.49
CA PRO A 217 -19.09 3.83 -21.13
C PRO A 217 -18.07 3.00 -21.93
N SER A 218 -17.33 2.13 -21.23
CA SER A 218 -16.35 1.22 -21.85
C SER A 218 -17.02 -0.06 -22.35
N PRO A 219 -17.22 -0.24 -23.67
CA PRO A 219 -17.89 -1.42 -24.19
C PRO A 219 -16.98 -2.66 -24.12
N ALA A 220 -17.60 -3.85 -23.97
CA ALA A 220 -16.89 -5.13 -23.94
C ALA A 220 -15.94 -5.31 -25.14
N TYR A 221 -16.32 -4.80 -26.32
CA TYR A 221 -15.49 -4.88 -27.52
C TYR A 221 -14.15 -4.15 -27.38
N ALA A 222 -14.14 -2.96 -26.76
CA ALA A 222 -12.90 -2.24 -26.47
C ALA A 222 -12.04 -3.00 -25.46
N GLN A 223 -12.68 -3.57 -24.43
CA GLN A 223 -12.00 -4.30 -23.37
C GLN A 223 -11.30 -5.57 -23.88
N ILE A 224 -11.92 -6.32 -24.78
CA ILE A 224 -11.30 -7.50 -25.43
C ILE A 224 -9.96 -7.10 -26.08
N ALA A 225 -9.94 -6.01 -26.85
CA ALA A 225 -8.73 -5.54 -27.50
C ALA A 225 -7.66 -5.01 -26.52
N MET A 226 -8.09 -4.48 -25.37
CA MET A 226 -7.16 -3.99 -24.33
C MET A 226 -6.58 -5.11 -23.46
N GLN A 227 -7.27 -6.24 -23.30
CA GLN A 227 -6.78 -7.39 -22.54
C GLN A 227 -5.48 -7.98 -23.11
N GLU A 228 -5.24 -7.85 -24.41
CA GLU A 228 -3.98 -8.24 -25.03
C GLU A 228 -2.79 -7.37 -24.58
N ARG A 229 -3.07 -6.17 -24.04
CA ARG A 229 -2.06 -5.20 -23.61
C ARG A 229 -1.80 -5.20 -22.12
N GLY A 230 -2.69 -5.83 -21.33
CA GLY A 230 -2.54 -5.85 -19.88
C GLY A 230 -3.81 -6.29 -19.17
N ARG A 231 -3.79 -6.15 -17.85
CA ARG A 231 -4.91 -6.50 -16.98
C ARG A 231 -5.78 -5.28 -16.71
N LEU A 232 -7.08 -5.38 -17.00
CA LEU A 232 -8.04 -4.30 -16.81
C LEU A 232 -8.62 -4.29 -15.39
N PHE A 233 -9.08 -3.10 -14.96
CA PHE A 233 -9.79 -2.85 -13.72
C PHE A 233 -11.30 -2.59 -13.93
N LEU A 234 -11.76 -2.60 -15.19
CA LEU A 234 -13.09 -2.20 -15.61
C LEU A 234 -13.99 -3.40 -15.86
N ASP A 235 -15.27 -3.21 -15.53
CA ASP A 235 -16.35 -4.07 -16.02
C ASP A 235 -16.94 -3.53 -17.36
N PRO A 236 -17.52 -4.41 -18.21
CA PRO A 236 -18.18 -3.98 -19.43
C PRO A 236 -19.34 -3.01 -19.16
N GLY A 237 -19.34 -1.88 -19.87
CA GLY A 237 -20.34 -0.82 -19.70
C GLY A 237 -20.04 0.17 -18.58
N GLU A 238 -18.96 -0.01 -17.84
CA GLU A 238 -18.54 0.93 -16.83
C GLU A 238 -18.15 2.27 -17.45
N GLU A 239 -18.62 3.34 -16.84
CA GLU A 239 -18.28 4.70 -17.26
C GLU A 239 -16.88 5.07 -16.76
N ILE A 240 -16.12 5.64 -17.65
CA ILE A 240 -14.76 6.10 -17.38
C ILE A 240 -14.59 7.55 -17.84
N TYR A 241 -13.53 8.20 -17.38
CA TYR A 241 -13.16 9.55 -17.81
C TYR A 241 -11.78 9.56 -18.49
N GLU A 242 -11.54 10.59 -19.28
CA GLU A 242 -10.24 10.82 -19.91
C GLU A 242 -9.15 11.01 -18.86
N GLY A 243 -8.04 10.29 -19.00
CA GLY A 243 -6.96 10.27 -18.00
C GLY A 243 -7.13 9.22 -16.90
N GLN A 244 -8.26 8.54 -16.82
CA GLN A 244 -8.46 7.46 -15.84
C GLN A 244 -7.51 6.29 -16.11
N ILE A 245 -6.88 5.76 -15.06
CA ILE A 245 -6.13 4.50 -15.12
C ILE A 245 -7.13 3.36 -15.17
N VAL A 246 -7.16 2.65 -16.29
CA VAL A 246 -8.13 1.58 -16.58
C VAL A 246 -7.53 0.18 -16.48
N GLY A 247 -6.22 0.07 -16.29
CA GLY A 247 -5.56 -1.23 -16.14
C GLY A 247 -4.05 -1.13 -15.91
N ILE A 248 -3.42 -2.28 -15.71
CA ILE A 248 -1.96 -2.44 -15.66
C ILE A 248 -1.47 -2.85 -17.04
N HIS A 249 -0.51 -2.11 -17.59
CA HIS A 249 0.14 -2.47 -18.85
C HIS A 249 1.07 -3.66 -18.67
N ALA A 250 1.16 -4.54 -19.67
CA ALA A 250 2.07 -5.70 -19.63
C ALA A 250 3.56 -5.30 -19.77
N LYS A 251 3.85 -4.06 -20.22
CA LYS A 251 5.19 -3.50 -20.39
C LYS A 251 5.47 -2.43 -19.32
N ASP A 252 6.69 -1.95 -19.26
CA ASP A 252 7.20 -0.99 -18.28
C ASP A 252 6.74 0.47 -18.51
N ASN A 253 6.21 0.78 -19.71
CA ASN A 253 5.76 2.11 -20.07
C ASN A 253 4.25 2.29 -19.90
N ASP A 254 3.81 3.48 -19.56
CA ASP A 254 2.40 3.87 -19.57
C ASP A 254 1.90 3.97 -21.03
N LEU A 255 0.66 3.56 -21.26
CA LEU A 255 0.05 3.53 -22.58
C LEU A 255 -1.35 4.13 -22.57
N THR A 256 -1.56 5.17 -23.35
CA THR A 256 -2.90 5.71 -23.60
C THR A 256 -3.65 4.83 -24.59
N VAL A 257 -4.87 4.44 -24.23
CA VAL A 257 -5.72 3.49 -24.97
C VAL A 257 -7.10 4.05 -25.24
N ASN A 258 -7.70 3.64 -26.37
CA ASN A 258 -9.09 3.95 -26.65
C ASN A 258 -10.00 2.90 -26.00
N ALA A 259 -10.43 3.20 -24.78
CA ALA A 259 -11.30 2.34 -23.99
C ALA A 259 -12.81 2.46 -24.35
N LEU A 260 -13.14 3.32 -25.33
CA LEU A 260 -14.52 3.59 -25.79
C LEU A 260 -14.82 3.02 -27.17
N ARG A 261 -13.87 2.31 -27.79
CA ARG A 261 -14.01 1.82 -29.18
C ARG A 261 -15.18 0.87 -29.30
N GLY A 262 -16.23 1.30 -30.05
CA GLY A 262 -17.34 0.45 -30.43
C GLY A 262 -16.99 -0.52 -31.55
N LYS A 263 -17.76 -1.60 -31.70
CA LYS A 263 -17.71 -2.47 -32.87
C LYS A 263 -18.33 -1.73 -34.06
N GLN A 264 -17.58 -1.57 -35.15
CA GLN A 264 -18.16 -1.12 -36.39
C GLN A 264 -19.00 -2.28 -36.99
N LEU A 265 -20.27 -2.04 -37.17
CA LEU A 265 -21.20 -2.97 -37.85
C LEU A 265 -21.18 -2.72 -39.33
#